data_38654ec93cfc4e2d2b4330dfa1136a7c
#
_entry.id   38654ec93cfc4e2d2b4330dfa1136a7c
#
_cell.length_a   1.000
_cell.length_b   1.000
_cell.length_c   1.000
_cell.angle_alpha   90.00
_cell.angle_beta   90.00
_cell.angle_gamma   90.00
#
_symmetry.space_group_name_H-M   'P 1'
#
loop_
_entity.id
_entity.type
_entity.pdbx_description
1 polymer ?
#
loop_
_entity_poly.entity_id
_entity_poly.type
_entity_poly.pdbx_seq_one_letter_code
_entity_poly.pdbx_strand_id
1 'polypeptide(L)'
;MILPVAPNLSEMSDAYLSFIEEVKAEIQKQRISVVLNANSSMICLYWNIGRAILKKQEEEGWGAKVIDRMAKDLKDAFPEMFGFSPRNIKYMRKFAESWPDFEIVQQVVAQFPWRTQSDVTG
;
A
#
# COMPACT_ATOMS: atom_id res chain seq x y z
N MET A 1 -32.43 1.02 -15.09
CA MET A 1 -31.02 1.11 -14.96
C MET A 1 -30.42 -0.14 -14.32
N ILE A 2 -29.36 -0.54 -14.84
CA ILE A 2 -28.75 -1.77 -14.36
C ILE A 2 -27.87 -1.44 -13.18
N LEU A 3 -28.10 -2.14 -12.08
CA LEU A 3 -27.24 -2.00 -10.95
C LEU A 3 -25.85 -2.49 -11.32
N PRO A 4 -24.84 -1.86 -10.76
CA PRO A 4 -23.49 -2.38 -10.96
C PRO A 4 -23.47 -3.80 -10.41
N VAL A 5 -23.25 -4.70 -11.30
CA VAL A 5 -23.13 -6.10 -10.96
C VAL A 5 -21.76 -6.31 -10.38
N ALA A 6 -21.68 -7.06 -9.29
CA ALA A 6 -20.38 -7.44 -8.79
C ALA A 6 -19.61 -8.11 -9.92
N PRO A 7 -18.33 -7.81 -10.10
CA PRO A 7 -17.53 -8.49 -11.11
C PRO A 7 -17.64 -9.99 -10.92
N ASN A 8 -17.68 -10.74 -12.02
CA ASN A 8 -17.66 -12.19 -11.84
C ASN A 8 -16.30 -12.62 -11.33
N LEU A 9 -16.23 -13.84 -10.83
CA LEU A 9 -15.02 -14.32 -10.17
C LEU A 9 -13.80 -14.29 -11.11
N SER A 10 -14.00 -14.59 -12.39
CA SER A 10 -12.89 -14.56 -13.33
C SER A 10 -12.35 -13.16 -13.53
N GLU A 11 -13.24 -12.20 -13.78
CA GLU A 11 -12.84 -10.82 -14.01
C GLU A 11 -12.18 -10.23 -12.78
N MET A 12 -12.75 -10.49 -11.61
CA MET A 12 -12.18 -10.02 -10.36
C MET A 12 -10.81 -10.64 -10.13
N SER A 13 -10.68 -11.92 -10.45
CA SER A 13 -9.41 -12.62 -10.30
C SER A 13 -8.32 -12.03 -11.18
N ASP A 14 -8.65 -11.75 -12.44
CA ASP A 14 -7.67 -11.18 -13.37
C ASP A 14 -7.27 -9.78 -12.96
N ALA A 15 -8.25 -8.95 -12.62
CA ALA A 15 -7.99 -7.59 -12.14
C ALA A 15 -7.17 -7.62 -10.86
N TYR A 16 -7.51 -8.53 -9.95
CA TYR A 16 -6.78 -8.65 -8.70
C TYR A 16 -5.35 -9.12 -8.94
N LEU A 17 -5.15 -10.11 -9.81
CA LEU A 17 -3.81 -10.62 -10.06
C LEU A 17 -2.90 -9.55 -10.65
N SER A 18 -3.41 -8.75 -11.58
CA SER A 18 -2.64 -7.63 -12.11
C SER A 18 -2.32 -6.62 -11.02
N PHE A 19 -3.31 -6.31 -10.19
CA PHE A 19 -3.14 -5.34 -9.12
C PHE A 19 -2.10 -5.82 -8.11
N ILE A 20 -2.20 -7.08 -7.65
CA ILE A 20 -1.28 -7.56 -6.63
C ILE A 20 0.15 -7.64 -7.17
N GLU A 21 0.33 -7.92 -8.46
CA GLU A 21 1.66 -7.91 -9.05
C GLU A 21 2.25 -6.51 -9.08
N GLU A 22 1.42 -5.50 -9.36
CA GLU A 22 1.86 -4.11 -9.30
C GLU A 22 2.28 -3.72 -7.89
N VAL A 23 1.51 -4.14 -6.88
CA VAL A 23 1.82 -3.85 -5.49
C VAL A 23 3.13 -4.54 -5.09
N LYS A 24 3.31 -5.80 -5.47
CA LYS A 24 4.56 -6.52 -5.18
C LYS A 24 5.76 -5.84 -5.83
N ALA A 25 5.61 -5.37 -7.06
CA ALA A 25 6.68 -4.68 -7.75
C ALA A 25 7.04 -3.37 -7.04
N GLU A 26 6.03 -2.65 -6.56
CA GLU A 26 6.25 -1.42 -5.81
C GLU A 26 6.99 -1.71 -4.50
N ILE A 27 6.62 -2.77 -3.80
CA ILE A 27 7.28 -3.15 -2.57
C ILE A 27 8.74 -3.49 -2.83
N GLN A 28 9.02 -4.27 -3.87
CA GLN A 28 10.40 -4.64 -4.20
C GLN A 28 11.24 -3.42 -4.53
N LYS A 29 10.66 -2.48 -5.25
CA LYS A 29 11.33 -1.23 -5.59
C LYS A 29 11.66 -0.44 -4.32
N GLN A 30 10.70 -0.33 -3.42
CA GLN A 30 10.88 0.44 -2.19
C GLN A 30 11.79 -0.26 -1.18
N ARG A 31 11.92 -1.58 -1.25
CA ARG A 31 12.84 -2.29 -0.35
C ARG A 31 14.27 -1.80 -0.50
N ILE A 32 14.67 -1.49 -1.72
CA ILE A 32 16.02 -0.95 -1.96
C ILE A 32 16.15 0.42 -1.29
N SER A 33 15.12 1.25 -1.44
CA SER A 33 15.09 2.57 -0.81
C SER A 33 15.06 2.46 0.71
N VAL A 34 14.34 1.47 1.24
CA VAL A 34 14.24 1.27 2.69
C VAL A 34 15.59 0.96 3.30
N VAL A 35 16.43 0.18 2.60
CA VAL A 35 17.76 -0.11 3.09
C VAL A 35 18.59 1.17 3.23
N LEU A 36 18.39 2.10 2.31
CA LEU A 36 19.17 3.34 2.28
C LEU A 36 18.57 4.46 3.11
N ASN A 37 17.25 4.47 3.29
CA ASN A 37 16.54 5.57 3.94
C ASN A 37 15.24 5.06 4.54
N ALA A 38 15.39 4.26 5.58
CA ALA A 38 14.35 3.35 6.07
C ALA A 38 12.98 3.96 6.34
N ASN A 39 12.91 4.93 7.26
CA ASN A 39 11.59 5.34 7.76
C ASN A 39 10.78 6.13 6.74
N SER A 40 11.42 7.04 6.05
CA SER A 40 10.75 7.84 5.03
C SER A 40 10.20 6.96 3.92
N SER A 41 11.01 6.00 3.48
CA SER A 41 10.60 5.09 2.40
C SER A 41 9.42 4.22 2.80
N MET A 42 9.39 3.78 4.05
CA MET A 42 8.27 2.96 4.53
C MET A 42 6.97 3.75 4.56
N ILE A 43 7.00 4.99 4.99
CA ILE A 43 5.80 5.83 5.01
C ILE A 43 5.29 6.08 3.59
N CYS A 44 6.20 6.39 2.68
CA CYS A 44 5.83 6.60 1.28
C CYS A 44 5.29 5.32 0.65
N LEU A 45 5.90 4.18 0.97
CA LEU A 45 5.41 2.90 0.49
C LEU A 45 3.98 2.63 0.98
N TYR A 46 3.73 2.86 2.27
CA TYR A 46 2.40 2.64 2.83
C TYR A 46 1.38 3.55 2.18
N TRP A 47 1.75 4.80 1.94
CA TRP A 47 0.86 5.73 1.25
C TRP A 47 0.56 5.24 -0.16
N ASN A 48 1.58 4.79 -0.89
CA ASN A 48 1.41 4.29 -2.25
C ASN A 48 0.48 3.08 -2.30
N ILE A 49 0.65 2.16 -1.37
CA ILE A 49 -0.23 0.98 -1.28
C ILE A 49 -1.66 1.41 -0.98
N GLY A 50 -1.83 2.29 -0.01
CA GLY A 50 -3.16 2.79 0.35
C GLY A 50 -3.84 3.48 -0.82
N ARG A 51 -3.10 4.30 -1.54
CA ARG A 51 -3.63 5.01 -2.71
C ARG A 51 -4.05 4.04 -3.81
N ALA A 52 -3.24 3.02 -4.04
CA ALA A 52 -3.54 2.00 -5.05
C ALA A 52 -4.83 1.26 -4.70
N ILE A 53 -5.02 0.94 -3.41
CA ILE A 53 -6.24 0.27 -2.96
C ILE A 53 -7.46 1.15 -3.19
N LEU A 54 -7.38 2.42 -2.81
CA LEU A 54 -8.49 3.36 -2.99
C LEU A 54 -8.87 3.46 -4.46
N LYS A 55 -7.88 3.56 -5.32
CA LYS A 55 -8.12 3.67 -6.75
C LYS A 55 -8.83 2.44 -7.27
N LYS A 56 -8.38 1.24 -6.88
CA LYS A 56 -9.01 0.01 -7.34
C LYS A 56 -10.38 -0.21 -6.74
N GLN A 57 -10.60 0.20 -5.50
CA GLN A 57 -11.94 0.12 -4.93
C GLN A 57 -12.92 1.00 -5.69
N GLU A 58 -12.46 2.17 -6.12
CA GLU A 58 -13.28 3.07 -6.92
C GLU A 58 -13.51 2.52 -8.32
N GLU A 59 -12.47 2.05 -8.98
CA GLU A 59 -12.56 1.57 -10.37
C GLU A 59 -13.25 0.24 -10.49
N GLU A 60 -12.94 -0.71 -9.59
CA GLU A 60 -13.39 -2.09 -9.70
C GLU A 60 -14.50 -2.45 -8.73
N GLY A 61 -14.81 -1.58 -7.78
CA GLY A 61 -15.83 -1.85 -6.79
C GLY A 61 -15.45 -2.93 -5.78
N TRP A 62 -14.17 -3.12 -5.53
CA TRP A 62 -13.73 -4.14 -4.59
C TRP A 62 -14.13 -3.80 -3.16
N GLY A 63 -14.56 -4.83 -2.41
CA GLY A 63 -14.92 -4.68 -1.01
C GLY A 63 -13.75 -4.98 -0.08
N ALA A 64 -14.09 -5.12 1.20
CA ALA A 64 -13.10 -5.32 2.24
C ALA A 64 -12.35 -6.64 2.13
N LYS A 65 -12.95 -7.64 1.51
CA LYS A 65 -12.32 -8.96 1.41
C LYS A 65 -11.02 -8.94 0.59
N VAL A 66 -10.90 -7.98 -0.33
CA VAL A 66 -9.66 -7.88 -1.10
C VAL A 66 -8.48 -7.55 -0.20
N ILE A 67 -8.72 -6.83 0.89
CA ILE A 67 -7.67 -6.49 1.84
C ILE A 67 -7.14 -7.74 2.53
N ASP A 68 -8.04 -8.65 2.91
CA ASP A 68 -7.62 -9.91 3.53
C ASP A 68 -6.77 -10.75 2.58
N ARG A 69 -7.17 -10.79 1.31
CA ARG A 69 -6.42 -11.51 0.30
C ARG A 69 -5.05 -10.88 0.07
N MET A 70 -5.01 -9.55 -0.01
CA MET A 70 -3.74 -8.84 -0.14
C MET A 70 -2.79 -9.14 1.02
N ALA A 71 -3.33 -9.11 2.24
CA ALA A 71 -2.51 -9.39 3.42
C ALA A 71 -1.86 -10.74 3.33
N LYS A 72 -2.62 -11.75 2.94
CA LYS A 72 -2.09 -13.10 2.79
C LYS A 72 -1.01 -13.15 1.72
N ASP A 73 -1.31 -12.60 0.55
CA ASP A 73 -0.38 -12.66 -0.58
C ASP A 73 0.90 -11.88 -0.31
N LEU A 74 0.80 -10.75 0.35
CA LEU A 74 1.98 -9.95 0.66
C LEU A 74 2.84 -10.59 1.75
N LYS A 75 2.21 -11.21 2.75
CA LYS A 75 2.96 -11.94 3.77
C LYS A 75 3.68 -13.14 3.17
N ASP A 76 3.02 -13.82 2.24
CA ASP A 76 3.63 -14.97 1.57
C ASP A 76 4.81 -14.53 0.69
N ALA A 77 4.67 -13.40 0.02
CA ALA A 77 5.71 -12.88 -0.86
C ALA A 77 6.89 -12.27 -0.10
N PHE A 78 6.62 -11.66 1.04
CA PHE A 78 7.64 -10.92 1.80
C PHE A 78 7.57 -11.30 3.28
N PRO A 79 7.89 -12.56 3.62
CA PRO A 79 7.73 -13.04 4.99
C PRO A 79 8.60 -12.33 6.01
N GLU A 80 9.70 -11.74 5.56
CA GLU A 80 10.61 -11.02 6.45
C GLU A 80 10.16 -9.59 6.73
N MET A 81 9.13 -9.10 6.05
CA MET A 81 8.63 -7.74 6.25
C MET A 81 7.41 -7.75 7.14
N PHE A 82 7.31 -6.72 7.99
CA PHE A 82 6.17 -6.54 8.87
C PHE A 82 5.24 -5.47 8.28
N GLY A 83 4.02 -5.44 8.80
CA GLY A 83 3.11 -4.35 8.43
C GLY A 83 2.12 -4.70 7.34
N PHE A 84 2.02 -5.98 6.96
CA PHE A 84 1.06 -6.40 5.95
C PHE A 84 -0.10 -7.21 6.54
N SER A 85 -0.45 -6.96 7.79
CA SER A 85 -1.68 -7.53 8.35
C SER A 85 -2.89 -6.82 7.72
N PRO A 86 -4.06 -7.46 7.71
CA PRO A 86 -5.26 -6.80 7.21
C PRO A 86 -5.52 -5.47 7.89
N ARG A 87 -5.34 -5.43 9.20
CA ARG A 87 -5.54 -4.20 9.98
C ARG A 87 -4.61 -3.09 9.51
N ASN A 88 -3.35 -3.42 9.31
CA ASN A 88 -2.37 -2.42 8.91
C ASN A 88 -2.61 -1.94 7.48
N ILE A 89 -3.02 -2.83 6.59
CA ILE A 89 -3.37 -2.46 5.22
C ILE A 89 -4.57 -1.50 5.22
N LYS A 90 -5.53 -1.73 6.11
CA LYS A 90 -6.64 -0.79 6.27
C LYS A 90 -6.16 0.58 6.73
N TYR A 91 -5.16 0.62 7.59
CA TYR A 91 -4.56 1.89 8.00
C TYR A 91 -3.85 2.59 6.86
N MET A 92 -3.17 1.83 5.99
CA MET A 92 -2.54 2.40 4.81
C MET A 92 -3.58 3.07 3.92
N ARG A 93 -4.71 2.39 3.70
CA ARG A 93 -5.81 2.92 2.93
C ARG A 93 -6.35 4.21 3.55
N LYS A 94 -6.57 4.20 4.86
CA LYS A 94 -7.06 5.38 5.56
C LYS A 94 -6.04 6.52 5.52
N PHE A 95 -4.79 6.20 5.63
CA PHE A 95 -3.71 7.18 5.54
C PHE A 95 -3.77 7.89 4.18
N ALA A 96 -3.84 7.12 3.11
CA ALA A 96 -3.92 7.71 1.76
C ALA A 96 -5.20 8.51 1.55
N GLU A 97 -6.30 8.06 2.14
CA GLU A 97 -7.58 8.76 2.06
C GLU A 97 -7.51 10.12 2.77
N SER A 98 -6.86 10.14 3.92
CA SER A 98 -6.75 11.35 4.73
C SER A 98 -5.73 12.35 4.16
N TRP A 99 -4.73 11.85 3.44
CA TRP A 99 -3.66 12.68 2.89
C TRP A 99 -3.54 12.42 1.39
N PRO A 100 -4.45 12.96 0.59
CA PRO A 100 -4.47 12.64 -0.85
C PRO A 100 -3.34 13.25 -1.66
N ASP A 101 -2.62 14.21 -1.13
CA ASP A 101 -1.54 14.90 -1.85
C ASP A 101 -0.19 14.29 -1.44
N PHE A 102 0.42 13.58 -2.37
CA PHE A 102 1.69 12.92 -2.13
C PHE A 102 2.82 13.91 -1.83
N GLU A 103 2.78 15.08 -2.44
CA GLU A 103 3.82 16.08 -2.17
C GLU A 103 3.78 16.54 -0.71
N ILE A 104 2.59 16.72 -0.17
CA ILE A 104 2.45 17.08 1.24
C ILE A 104 2.96 15.95 2.12
N VAL A 105 2.64 14.70 1.78
CA VAL A 105 3.12 13.54 2.53
C VAL A 105 4.64 13.53 2.54
N GLN A 106 5.27 13.75 1.40
CA GLN A 106 6.73 13.77 1.31
C GLN A 106 7.34 14.88 2.16
N GLN A 107 6.73 16.06 2.14
CA GLN A 107 7.23 17.18 2.93
C GLN A 107 7.15 16.90 4.42
N VAL A 108 6.02 16.37 4.87
CA VAL A 108 5.82 16.06 6.29
C VAL A 108 6.79 14.99 6.74
N VAL A 109 6.94 13.93 5.96
CA VAL A 109 7.84 12.83 6.28
C VAL A 109 9.28 13.33 6.39
N ALA A 110 9.68 14.24 5.52
CA ALA A 110 11.03 14.77 5.52
C ALA A 110 11.35 15.56 6.79
N GLN A 111 10.32 16.03 7.49
CA GLN A 111 10.50 16.86 8.67
C GLN A 111 10.34 16.11 9.99
N PHE A 112 10.01 14.80 9.95
CA PHE A 112 9.80 14.04 11.17
C PHE A 112 11.11 13.74 11.89
N PRO A 113 11.05 13.69 13.24
CA PRO A 113 12.25 13.47 14.06
C PRO A 113 12.99 12.17 13.78
N TRP A 114 12.29 11.11 13.35
CA TRP A 114 12.96 9.84 13.09
C TRP A 114 14.06 9.98 12.04
N ARG A 115 13.88 10.88 11.10
CA ARG A 115 14.88 11.11 10.06
C ARG A 115 16.16 11.65 10.67
N THR A 116 16.00 12.58 11.61
CA THR A 116 17.12 13.13 12.35
C THR A 116 17.81 12.06 13.18
N GLN A 117 17.02 11.21 13.83
CA GLN A 117 17.55 10.12 14.62
C GLN A 117 18.35 9.15 13.77
N SER A 118 17.84 8.83 12.58
CA SER A 118 18.56 7.96 11.67
C SER A 118 19.91 8.55 11.29
N ASP A 119 19.93 9.84 11.03
CA ASP A 119 21.16 10.51 10.67
C ASP A 119 22.16 10.52 11.82
N VAL A 120 21.66 10.67 13.05
CA VAL A 120 22.52 10.69 14.22
C VAL A 120 23.12 9.31 14.51
N THR A 121 22.31 8.27 14.33
CA THR A 121 22.79 6.91 14.59
C THR A 121 23.59 6.35 13.45
N GLY A 122 23.41 6.92 12.30
CA GLY A 122 24.15 6.50 11.10
C GLY A 122 25.51 7.18 11.03
#